data_1f07581a439bb481cd70bba62048a41d
#
_entry.id   1f07581a439bb481cd70bba62048a41d
#
_cell.length_a   1.000
_cell.length_b   1.000
_cell.length_c   1.000
_cell.angle_alpha   90.00
_cell.angle_beta   90.00
_cell.angle_gamma   90.00
#
_symmetry.space_group_name_H-M   'P 1'
#
loop_
_entity.id
_entity.type
_entity.pdbx_description
1 polymer ?
#
loop_
_entity_poly.entity_id
_entity_poly.type
_entity_poly.pdbx_seq_one_letter_code
_entity_poly.pdbx_strand_id
1 'polypeptide(L)'
;IGDRGWYDKRWMYEESLKMPLIVKWPGVIKPGSRRTELVQNLDYAQTFLEIARAPQPKDMQGLSLVPLLKGEQPKDWRKEIYYHYYEYPSVHMIPRHYGIRTSRYKLMHFYQFGEQWEFYDLKNDPDELSNIYGQKIHLKLQNRLKQRLKNLQKSYEDKSDISIRKDYFQQFWKKS
;
A
#
# COMPACT_ATOMS: atom_id res chain seq x y z
N ILE A 1 -7.20 4.37 16.38
CA ILE A 1 -6.49 3.18 16.86
C ILE A 1 -7.46 2.44 17.78
N GLY A 2 -7.82 1.22 17.45
CA GLY A 2 -8.93 0.48 18.05
C GLY A 2 -10.17 0.42 17.17
N ASP A 3 -10.18 1.16 16.07
CA ASP A 3 -11.16 1.01 15.01
C ASP A 3 -11.21 -0.45 14.58
N ARG A 4 -12.39 -0.99 14.28
CA ARG A 4 -12.61 -2.41 13.96
C ARG A 4 -12.21 -3.40 15.07
N GLY A 5 -11.94 -2.96 16.30
CA GLY A 5 -11.44 -3.81 17.39
C GLY A 5 -9.99 -4.28 17.24
N TRP A 6 -9.24 -3.74 16.29
CA TRP A 6 -7.84 -4.06 16.06
C TRP A 6 -6.91 -2.99 16.64
N TYR A 7 -5.82 -3.45 17.23
CA TYR A 7 -4.69 -2.60 17.59
C TYR A 7 -3.65 -2.63 16.49
N ASP A 8 -2.88 -1.51 16.39
CA ASP A 8 -1.77 -1.38 15.48
C ASP A 8 -2.15 -0.86 14.06
N LYS A 9 -1.11 -0.51 13.31
CA LYS A 9 -1.11 0.16 12.00
C LYS A 9 -0.61 -0.73 10.86
N ARG A 10 -0.63 -2.05 11.03
CA ARG A 10 -0.07 -3.01 10.07
C ARG A 10 -1.10 -3.58 9.10
N TRP A 11 -2.35 -3.32 9.34
CA TRP A 11 -3.43 -3.71 8.46
C TRP A 11 -3.50 -2.80 7.23
N MET A 12 -3.87 -3.35 6.07
CA MET A 12 -3.99 -2.59 4.83
C MET A 12 -5.28 -1.74 4.74
N TYR A 13 -5.96 -1.46 5.85
CA TYR A 13 -7.13 -0.57 5.85
C TYR A 13 -6.73 0.91 5.80
N GLU A 14 -7.66 1.78 5.34
CA GLU A 14 -7.39 3.22 5.18
C GLU A 14 -6.98 3.88 6.50
N GLU A 15 -7.50 3.43 7.64
CA GLU A 15 -7.11 3.91 8.96
C GLU A 15 -5.60 3.76 9.25
N SER A 16 -4.98 2.76 8.64
CA SER A 16 -3.53 2.53 8.73
C SER A 16 -2.75 3.18 7.60
N LEU A 17 -3.30 3.22 6.39
CA LEU A 17 -2.57 3.65 5.19
C LEU A 17 -2.75 5.13 4.88
N LYS A 18 -3.92 5.72 5.16
CA LYS A 18 -4.26 7.09 4.78
C LYS A 18 -3.80 8.09 5.85
N MET A 19 -2.50 8.25 5.97
CA MET A 19 -1.92 9.26 6.86
C MET A 19 -1.96 10.65 6.22
N PRO A 20 -2.28 11.71 6.99
CA PRO A 20 -2.18 13.08 6.52
C PRO A 20 -0.74 13.46 6.15
N LEU A 21 -0.56 14.08 4.98
CA LEU A 21 0.70 14.70 4.59
C LEU A 21 0.49 16.20 4.41
N ILE A 22 1.19 17.00 5.21
CA ILE A 22 1.16 18.46 5.14
C ILE A 22 2.57 18.94 4.79
N VAL A 23 2.67 19.72 3.72
CA VAL A 23 3.97 20.25 3.24
C VAL A 23 3.89 21.77 3.17
N LYS A 24 4.91 22.44 3.70
CA LYS A 24 5.11 23.89 3.58
C LYS A 24 6.42 24.15 2.84
N TRP A 25 6.32 24.83 1.71
CA TRP A 25 7.48 25.28 0.92
C TRP A 25 7.20 26.65 0.36
N PRO A 26 7.57 27.72 1.11
CA PRO A 26 7.29 29.10 0.71
C PRO A 26 7.88 29.43 -0.66
N GLY A 27 7.12 30.16 -1.48
CA GLY A 27 7.52 30.52 -2.84
C GLY A 27 7.38 29.42 -3.90
N VAL A 28 7.11 28.17 -3.49
CA VAL A 28 6.95 27.04 -4.41
C VAL A 28 5.53 26.45 -4.37
N ILE A 29 5.03 26.15 -3.17
CA ILE A 29 3.69 25.59 -3.00
C ILE A 29 2.68 26.71 -2.84
N LYS A 30 1.62 26.70 -3.67
CA LYS A 30 0.49 27.62 -3.52
C LYS A 30 -0.22 27.36 -2.19
N PRO A 31 -0.37 28.34 -1.31
CA PRO A 31 -1.09 28.18 -0.05
C PRO A 31 -2.52 27.61 -0.26
N GLY A 32 -2.95 26.72 0.63
CA GLY A 32 -4.28 26.10 0.59
C GLY A 32 -4.49 25.08 -0.54
N SER A 33 -3.46 24.76 -1.34
CA SER A 33 -3.57 23.73 -2.38
C SER A 33 -3.77 22.35 -1.75
N ARG A 34 -4.55 21.49 -2.43
CA ARG A 34 -4.80 20.10 -2.04
C ARG A 34 -4.51 19.19 -3.21
N ARG A 35 -3.96 18.01 -2.92
CA ARG A 35 -3.60 16.98 -3.89
C ARG A 35 -4.26 15.66 -3.47
N THR A 36 -4.66 14.85 -4.46
CA THR A 36 -5.37 13.57 -4.25
C THR A 36 -4.66 12.39 -4.89
N GLU A 37 -3.51 12.63 -5.48
CA GLU A 37 -2.66 11.61 -6.08
C GLU A 37 -2.18 10.62 -5.01
N LEU A 38 -1.98 9.37 -5.41
CA LEU A 38 -1.44 8.35 -4.54
C LEU A 38 0.04 8.65 -4.25
N VAL A 39 0.34 8.93 -2.99
CA VAL A 39 1.71 9.17 -2.52
C VAL A 39 2.07 8.18 -1.42
N GLN A 40 3.36 7.96 -1.21
CA GLN A 40 3.87 7.02 -0.22
C GLN A 40 5.05 7.64 0.53
N ASN A 41 5.35 7.15 1.74
CA ASN A 41 6.49 7.62 2.52
C ASN A 41 7.84 7.40 1.80
N LEU A 42 7.95 6.38 0.97
CA LEU A 42 9.16 6.14 0.15
C LEU A 42 9.41 7.23 -0.92
N ASP A 43 8.45 8.11 -1.16
CA ASP A 43 8.60 9.25 -2.09
C ASP A 43 9.39 10.41 -1.48
N TYR A 44 9.51 10.45 -0.15
CA TYR A 44 10.18 11.55 0.53
C TYR A 44 11.67 11.59 0.21
N ALA A 45 12.33 10.45 0.13
CA ALA A 45 13.76 10.40 -0.15
C ALA A 45 14.08 11.01 -1.53
N GLN A 46 13.37 10.61 -2.59
CA GLN A 46 13.54 11.18 -3.94
C GLN A 46 13.19 12.66 -3.97
N THR A 47 12.17 13.07 -3.22
CA THR A 47 11.79 14.48 -3.11
C THR A 47 12.91 15.31 -2.52
N PHE A 48 13.52 14.85 -1.43
CA PHE A 48 14.62 15.57 -0.79
C PHE A 48 15.89 15.58 -1.67
N LEU A 49 16.20 14.48 -2.35
CA LEU A 49 17.32 14.43 -3.29
C LEU A 49 17.12 15.39 -4.46
N GLU A 50 15.92 15.49 -5.02
CA GLU A 50 15.62 16.44 -6.09
C GLU A 50 15.74 17.89 -5.61
N ILE A 51 15.18 18.22 -4.44
CA ILE A 51 15.29 19.56 -3.85
C ILE A 51 16.76 19.93 -3.61
N ALA A 52 17.57 19.00 -3.13
CA ALA A 52 18.99 19.17 -2.88
C ALA A 52 19.85 19.16 -4.15
N ARG A 53 19.25 18.85 -5.33
CA ARG A 53 19.98 18.62 -6.59
C ARG A 53 21.04 17.53 -6.46
N ALA A 54 20.80 16.56 -5.61
CA ALA A 54 21.69 15.43 -5.39
C ALA A 54 21.36 14.27 -6.37
N PRO A 55 22.35 13.44 -6.71
CA PRO A 55 22.12 12.26 -7.52
C PRO A 55 21.09 11.31 -6.88
N GLN A 56 20.16 10.77 -7.68
CA GLN A 56 19.19 9.77 -7.24
C GLN A 56 19.72 8.38 -7.55
N PRO A 57 19.85 7.48 -6.54
CA PRO A 57 20.15 6.08 -6.77
C PRO A 57 19.09 5.42 -7.67
N LYS A 58 19.53 4.54 -8.58
CA LYS A 58 18.64 3.91 -9.57
C LYS A 58 17.70 2.84 -9.00
N ASP A 59 18.03 2.30 -7.85
CA ASP A 59 17.28 1.26 -7.13
C ASP A 59 16.16 1.80 -6.23
N MET A 60 16.00 3.13 -6.15
CA MET A 60 14.93 3.75 -5.39
C MET A 60 13.58 3.62 -6.11
N GLN A 61 12.56 3.13 -5.40
CA GLN A 61 11.24 2.83 -5.97
C GLN A 61 10.23 3.97 -5.85
N GLY A 62 10.52 5.00 -5.05
CA GLY A 62 9.65 6.17 -4.87
C GLY A 62 9.65 7.10 -6.09
N LEU A 63 8.74 8.06 -6.06
CA LEU A 63 8.64 9.15 -7.03
C LEU A 63 8.80 10.48 -6.29
N SER A 64 9.57 11.42 -6.86
CA SER A 64 9.66 12.76 -6.26
C SER A 64 8.29 13.44 -6.26
N LEU A 65 7.92 14.01 -5.12
CA LEU A 65 6.71 14.82 -4.96
C LEU A 65 6.84 16.23 -5.55
N VAL A 66 8.03 16.67 -5.95
CA VAL A 66 8.27 18.04 -6.41
C VAL A 66 7.31 18.49 -7.52
N PRO A 67 7.03 17.70 -8.57
CA PRO A 67 6.04 18.09 -9.58
C PRO A 67 4.64 18.33 -8.98
N LEU A 68 4.17 17.44 -8.12
CA LEU A 68 2.88 17.60 -7.45
C LEU A 68 2.86 18.84 -6.55
N LEU A 69 3.94 19.09 -5.82
CA LEU A 69 4.10 20.25 -4.94
C LEU A 69 4.07 21.56 -5.72
N LYS A 70 4.59 21.57 -6.94
CA LYS A 70 4.51 22.71 -7.89
C LYS A 70 3.13 22.86 -8.56
N GLY A 71 2.20 21.93 -8.32
CA GLY A 71 0.86 21.97 -8.93
C GLY A 71 0.76 21.27 -10.29
N GLU A 72 1.80 20.58 -10.73
CA GLU A 72 1.82 19.83 -11.97
C GLU A 72 0.99 18.53 -11.85
N GLN A 73 0.63 17.95 -13.00
CA GLN A 73 -0.08 16.67 -13.10
C GLN A 73 0.69 15.71 -14.00
N PRO A 74 1.71 15.01 -13.48
CA PRO A 74 2.50 14.09 -14.28
C PRO A 74 1.63 12.96 -14.84
N LYS A 75 1.68 12.75 -16.16
CA LYS A 75 0.90 11.70 -16.84
C LYS A 75 1.26 10.29 -16.36
N ASP A 76 2.50 10.09 -15.99
CA ASP A 76 3.06 8.80 -15.55
C ASP A 76 3.02 8.62 -14.06
N TRP A 77 2.25 9.46 -13.32
CA TRP A 77 2.09 9.27 -11.89
C TRP A 77 1.41 7.92 -11.59
N ARG A 78 1.84 7.29 -10.49
CA ARG A 78 1.30 5.97 -10.10
C ARG A 78 -0.22 5.98 -9.96
N LYS A 79 -0.85 4.91 -10.43
CA LYS A 79 -2.31 4.71 -10.39
C LYS A 79 -2.70 3.68 -9.35
N GLU A 80 -1.74 3.00 -8.78
CA GLU A 80 -1.89 1.99 -7.72
C GLU A 80 -0.71 1.97 -6.77
N ILE A 81 -0.98 1.45 -5.58
CA ILE A 81 -0.01 1.14 -4.53
C ILE A 81 -0.06 -0.35 -4.28
N TYR A 82 1.11 -0.98 -4.20
CA TYR A 82 1.31 -2.33 -3.70
C TYR A 82 1.62 -2.27 -2.22
N TYR A 83 1.01 -3.16 -1.45
CA TYR A 83 1.28 -3.33 -0.02
C TYR A 83 1.50 -4.80 0.28
N HIS A 84 2.46 -5.11 1.15
CA HIS A 84 2.67 -6.46 1.66
C HIS A 84 3.11 -6.43 3.12
N TYR A 85 2.41 -7.20 3.97
CA TYR A 85 2.76 -7.47 5.35
C TYR A 85 3.26 -8.90 5.50
N TYR A 86 4.49 -9.06 5.94
CA TYR A 86 5.20 -10.35 5.96
C TYR A 86 5.26 -11.02 7.33
N GLU A 87 5.09 -10.24 8.41
CA GLU A 87 5.36 -10.71 9.76
C GLU A 87 4.22 -11.57 10.29
N TYR A 88 4.47 -12.87 10.39
CA TYR A 88 3.62 -13.78 11.14
C TYR A 88 4.42 -15.07 11.44
N PRO A 89 4.37 -15.58 12.71
CA PRO A 89 3.84 -14.92 13.89
C PRO A 89 4.74 -13.76 14.33
N SER A 90 4.14 -12.78 14.97
CA SER A 90 4.87 -11.71 15.65
C SER A 90 4.08 -11.30 16.89
N VAL A 91 4.59 -10.35 17.65
CA VAL A 91 3.90 -9.80 18.84
C VAL A 91 2.45 -9.40 18.55
N HIS A 92 2.17 -8.92 17.33
CA HIS A 92 0.87 -8.42 16.93
C HIS A 92 -0.08 -9.48 16.35
N MET A 93 0.39 -10.67 16.05
CA MET A 93 -0.39 -11.80 15.51
C MET A 93 -1.28 -11.46 14.29
N ILE A 94 -0.87 -10.46 13.51
CA ILE A 94 -1.60 -10.04 12.31
C ILE A 94 -1.31 -11.02 11.18
N PRO A 95 -2.33 -11.59 10.52
CA PRO A 95 -2.13 -12.51 9.40
C PRO A 95 -1.37 -11.85 8.25
N ARG A 96 -0.46 -12.59 7.62
CA ARG A 96 0.24 -12.11 6.43
C ARG A 96 -0.76 -11.82 5.33
N HIS A 97 -0.61 -10.68 4.70
CA HIS A 97 -1.48 -10.25 3.64
C HIS A 97 -0.77 -9.29 2.68
N TYR A 98 -1.26 -9.23 1.47
CA TYR A 98 -0.84 -8.26 0.48
C TYR A 98 -2.03 -7.74 -0.31
N GLY A 99 -1.84 -6.65 -1.04
CA GLY A 99 -2.93 -6.11 -1.81
C GLY A 99 -2.53 -4.99 -2.75
N ILE A 100 -3.54 -4.52 -3.47
CA ILE A 100 -3.46 -3.37 -4.38
C ILE A 100 -4.50 -2.33 -3.97
N ARG A 101 -4.06 -1.08 -3.88
CA ARG A 101 -4.92 0.08 -3.65
C ARG A 101 -4.83 1.00 -4.85
N THR A 102 -5.96 1.27 -5.49
CA THR A 102 -6.12 2.28 -6.55
C THR A 102 -6.77 3.53 -5.98
N SER A 103 -6.99 4.58 -6.76
CA SER A 103 -7.72 5.78 -6.30
C SER A 103 -9.13 5.47 -5.77
N ARG A 104 -9.76 4.36 -6.21
CA ARG A 104 -11.14 4.02 -5.84
C ARG A 104 -11.29 2.65 -5.18
N TYR A 105 -10.49 1.68 -5.56
CA TYR A 105 -10.70 0.30 -5.14
C TYR A 105 -9.51 -0.22 -4.37
N LYS A 106 -9.79 -1.10 -3.40
CA LYS A 106 -8.79 -1.85 -2.67
C LYS A 106 -9.12 -3.33 -2.73
N LEU A 107 -8.14 -4.15 -3.08
CA LEU A 107 -8.23 -5.61 -3.09
C LEU A 107 -7.11 -6.15 -2.20
N MET A 108 -7.46 -6.92 -1.19
CA MET A 108 -6.55 -7.52 -0.22
C MET A 108 -6.65 -9.04 -0.26
N HIS A 109 -5.53 -9.71 -0.03
CA HIS A 109 -5.41 -11.15 0.05
C HIS A 109 -4.71 -11.56 1.35
N PHE A 110 -5.46 -12.19 2.24
CA PHE A 110 -4.95 -12.80 3.47
C PHE A 110 -4.64 -14.27 3.17
N TYR A 111 -3.38 -14.64 3.20
CA TYR A 111 -2.93 -15.97 2.78
C TYR A 111 -2.38 -16.83 3.93
N GLN A 112 -2.40 -16.30 5.17
CA GLN A 112 -1.85 -17.01 6.33
C GLN A 112 -2.66 -18.24 6.74
N PHE A 113 -3.99 -18.13 6.72
CA PHE A 113 -4.92 -19.16 7.20
C PHE A 113 -5.88 -19.63 6.10
N GLY A 114 -5.43 -19.64 4.86
CA GLY A 114 -6.22 -19.97 3.69
C GLY A 114 -6.39 -18.77 2.76
N GLU A 115 -7.12 -19.00 1.68
CA GLU A 115 -7.32 -18.02 0.61
C GLU A 115 -8.50 -17.08 0.95
N GLN A 116 -8.25 -16.05 1.72
CA GLN A 116 -9.27 -15.05 2.07
C GLN A 116 -9.02 -13.76 1.31
N TRP A 117 -10.04 -13.27 0.63
CA TRP A 117 -9.99 -12.05 -0.14
C TRP A 117 -10.98 -11.02 0.37
N GLU A 118 -10.57 -9.76 0.36
CA GLU A 118 -11.44 -8.62 0.62
C GLU A 118 -11.35 -7.62 -0.53
N PHE A 119 -12.49 -7.03 -0.87
CA PHE A 119 -12.59 -6.04 -1.94
C PHE A 119 -13.53 -4.91 -1.54
N TYR A 120 -13.05 -3.67 -1.67
CA TYR A 120 -13.77 -2.48 -1.24
C TYR A 120 -13.82 -1.42 -2.34
N ASP A 121 -14.96 -0.71 -2.44
CA ASP A 121 -15.14 0.50 -3.23
C ASP A 121 -15.00 1.73 -2.32
N LEU A 122 -13.81 2.26 -2.18
CA LEU A 122 -13.47 3.37 -1.28
C LEU A 122 -14.22 4.68 -1.55
N LYS A 123 -14.89 4.79 -2.71
CA LYS A 123 -15.75 5.93 -3.02
C LYS A 123 -17.11 5.81 -2.33
N ASN A 124 -17.68 4.62 -2.29
CA ASN A 124 -19.01 4.35 -1.75
C ASN A 124 -18.94 3.82 -0.31
N ASP A 125 -17.82 3.24 0.07
CA ASP A 125 -17.53 2.67 1.38
C ASP A 125 -16.11 3.09 1.82
N PRO A 126 -15.91 4.37 2.18
CA PRO A 126 -14.61 4.90 2.58
C PRO A 126 -14.07 4.29 3.87
N ASP A 127 -14.96 3.75 4.71
CA ASP A 127 -14.63 3.12 5.98
C ASP A 127 -14.45 1.60 5.86
N GLU A 128 -14.53 1.04 4.63
CA GLU A 128 -14.28 -0.38 4.34
C GLU A 128 -15.08 -1.35 5.23
N LEU A 129 -16.36 -1.06 5.43
CA LEU A 129 -17.24 -1.86 6.30
C LEU A 129 -17.91 -3.02 5.55
N SER A 130 -17.97 -2.97 4.22
CA SER A 130 -18.69 -3.92 3.39
C SER A 130 -17.77 -4.61 2.40
N ASN A 131 -17.32 -5.83 2.73
CA ASN A 131 -16.55 -6.64 1.80
C ASN A 131 -17.45 -7.10 0.63
N ILE A 132 -17.20 -6.57 -0.57
CA ILE A 132 -17.94 -6.88 -1.80
C ILE A 132 -17.21 -7.91 -2.68
N TYR A 133 -16.22 -8.63 -2.13
CA TYR A 133 -15.53 -9.67 -2.86
C TYR A 133 -16.48 -10.82 -3.25
N GLY A 134 -16.30 -11.36 -4.46
CA GLY A 134 -17.11 -12.46 -4.99
C GLY A 134 -18.48 -12.05 -5.54
N GLN A 135 -18.92 -10.81 -5.37
CA GLN A 135 -20.17 -10.35 -5.96
C GLN A 135 -20.07 -10.35 -7.50
N LYS A 136 -21.06 -10.94 -8.16
CA LYS A 136 -21.08 -11.17 -9.63
C LYS A 136 -20.82 -9.89 -10.43
N ILE A 137 -21.42 -8.77 -10.02
CA ILE A 137 -21.28 -7.47 -10.70
C ILE A 137 -19.84 -6.97 -10.70
N HIS A 138 -19.01 -7.38 -9.76
CA HIS A 138 -17.63 -6.93 -9.60
C HIS A 138 -16.57 -7.93 -10.09
N LEU A 139 -16.93 -9.14 -10.52
CA LEU A 139 -15.98 -10.20 -10.87
C LEU A 139 -14.97 -9.78 -11.95
N LYS A 140 -15.43 -9.10 -13.01
CA LYS A 140 -14.54 -8.62 -14.09
C LYS A 140 -13.48 -7.64 -13.56
N LEU A 141 -13.89 -6.74 -12.66
CA LEU A 141 -12.99 -5.77 -12.04
C LEU A 141 -12.02 -6.46 -11.07
N GLN A 142 -12.50 -7.36 -10.24
CA GLN A 142 -11.69 -8.14 -9.31
C GLN A 142 -10.59 -8.93 -10.05
N ASN A 143 -10.95 -9.62 -11.13
CA ASN A 143 -9.99 -10.39 -11.94
C ASN A 143 -8.93 -9.48 -12.57
N ARG A 144 -9.32 -8.29 -13.04
CA ARG A 144 -8.38 -7.30 -13.56
C ARG A 144 -7.43 -6.79 -12.46
N LEU A 145 -7.93 -6.52 -11.26
CA LEU A 145 -7.10 -6.07 -10.15
C LEU A 145 -6.18 -7.18 -9.64
N LYS A 146 -6.63 -8.43 -9.61
CA LYS A 146 -5.76 -9.59 -9.29
C LYS A 146 -4.60 -9.71 -10.29
N GLN A 147 -4.88 -9.52 -11.58
CA GLN A 147 -3.82 -9.57 -12.59
C GLN A 147 -2.82 -8.41 -12.42
N ARG A 148 -3.32 -7.18 -12.14
CA ARG A 148 -2.44 -6.02 -11.86
C ARG A 148 -1.61 -6.24 -10.60
N LEU A 149 -2.22 -6.76 -9.53
CA LEU A 149 -1.54 -7.10 -8.29
C LEU A 149 -0.41 -8.11 -8.53
N LYS A 150 -0.66 -9.16 -9.31
CA LYS A 150 0.38 -10.13 -9.71
C LYS A 150 1.51 -9.48 -10.51
N ASN A 151 1.20 -8.52 -11.38
CA ASN A 151 2.21 -7.78 -12.14
C ASN A 151 3.06 -6.90 -11.22
N LEU A 152 2.44 -6.24 -10.22
CA LEU A 152 3.18 -5.45 -9.22
C LEU A 152 4.10 -6.32 -8.36
N GLN A 153 3.63 -7.47 -7.88
CA GLN A 153 4.47 -8.44 -7.17
C GLN A 153 5.70 -8.81 -7.99
N LYS A 154 5.50 -9.11 -9.28
CA LYS A 154 6.60 -9.43 -10.19
C LYS A 154 7.56 -8.24 -10.39
N SER A 155 7.02 -7.03 -10.58
CA SER A 155 7.85 -5.83 -10.83
C SER A 155 8.67 -5.40 -9.62
N TYR A 156 8.18 -5.67 -8.41
CA TYR A 156 8.91 -5.44 -7.17
C TYR A 156 9.75 -6.64 -6.72
N GLU A 157 9.84 -7.68 -7.55
CA GLU A 157 10.57 -8.91 -7.23
C GLU A 157 10.15 -9.53 -5.89
N ASP A 158 8.89 -9.36 -5.53
CA ASP A 158 8.36 -9.90 -4.29
C ASP A 158 8.31 -11.43 -4.36
N LYS A 159 9.32 -12.04 -3.76
CA LYS A 159 9.50 -13.50 -3.67
C LYS A 159 8.88 -14.07 -2.40
N SER A 160 7.76 -13.52 -1.96
CA SER A 160 7.04 -14.02 -0.79
C SER A 160 6.49 -15.44 -1.03
N ASP A 161 7.39 -16.37 -1.17
CA ASP A 161 7.06 -17.78 -1.16
C ASP A 161 6.78 -18.20 0.29
N ILE A 162 5.58 -18.72 0.51
CA ILE A 162 5.13 -19.27 1.79
C ILE A 162 6.08 -20.38 2.27
N SER A 163 6.78 -21.05 1.35
CA SER A 163 7.71 -22.13 1.65
C SER A 163 8.96 -21.68 2.42
N ILE A 164 9.48 -20.48 2.13
CA ILE A 164 10.74 -19.97 2.71
C ILE A 164 10.61 -19.71 4.23
N ARG A 165 9.39 -19.59 4.78
CA ARG A 165 9.17 -19.22 6.18
C ARG A 165 8.72 -20.35 7.09
N LYS A 166 8.51 -21.56 6.60
CA LYS A 166 8.29 -22.73 7.47
C LYS A 166 9.45 -22.97 8.42
N ASP A 167 10.68 -22.70 7.96
CA ASP A 167 11.88 -22.90 8.76
C ASP A 167 12.05 -21.85 9.88
N TYR A 168 11.61 -20.61 9.64
CA TYR A 168 11.68 -19.55 10.65
C TYR A 168 10.78 -19.85 11.87
N PHE A 169 9.63 -20.48 11.64
CA PHE A 169 8.70 -20.90 12.70
C PHE A 169 9.26 -22.01 13.58
N GLN A 170 9.87 -23.01 12.95
CA GLN A 170 10.45 -24.12 13.69
C GLN A 170 11.62 -23.68 14.58
N GLN A 171 12.36 -22.64 14.18
CA GLN A 171 13.45 -22.08 14.97
C GLN A 171 12.96 -21.24 16.16
N PHE A 172 11.83 -20.52 16.02
CA PHE A 172 11.29 -19.66 17.07
C PHE A 172 10.66 -20.46 18.22
N TRP A 173 9.92 -21.54 17.90
CA TRP A 173 9.25 -22.39 18.89
C TRP A 173 10.13 -23.50 19.48
N LYS A 174 11.28 -23.77 18.89
CA LYS A 174 12.25 -24.72 19.47
C LYS A 174 13.12 -24.08 20.55
N LYS A 175 13.06 -22.76 20.74
CA LYS A 175 13.85 -22.02 21.74
C LYS A 175 13.02 -21.52 22.94
N SER A 176 11.75 -21.80 22.98
CA SER A 176 10.85 -21.62 24.13
C SER A 176 10.44 -22.97 24.70
#